data_5028933fec318d67f19fe8144d1e48a6
#
_entry.id   5028933fec318d67f19fe8144d1e48a6
#
_cell.length_a   1.000
_cell.length_b   1.000
_cell.length_c   1.000
_cell.angle_alpha   90.00
_cell.angle_beta   90.00
_cell.angle_gamma   90.00
#
_symmetry.space_group_name_H-M   'P 1'
#
loop_
_entity.id
_entity.type
_entity.pdbx_description
1 polymer ?
#
loop_
_entity_poly.entity_id
_entity_poly.type
_entity_poly.pdbx_seq_one_letter_code
_entity_poly.pdbx_strand_id
1 'polypeptide(L)'
;MRFKLIHLSQLILLVLLIKKIINNLNFFKDKEFLILSTLVLTSYALISHQLLTLNQKFIFFIIPILLGFSHVYYENYFIKKNYIIYLLVILGVVSTMYYKISYGDNRRFMELANVDLNKSINAETIDASLKNLKWINSSYSNKPNIEIENLKKSIKFLKNDTSKKMIITHYQFIASLMPDNVSSPSKFYTRDGVSFPKKGDKNLKNYKNFFIKQIIDKRIEIIYTIKPLEKSVFSFFMKEDCFKTSKINDILDSHLILNCDELRKKL
;
A
#
# COMPACT_ATOMS: atom_id res chain seq x y z
N MET A 1 -1.54 3.46 20.34
CA MET A 1 -2.55 4.07 19.46
C MET A 1 -2.93 5.43 20.04
N ARG A 2 -2.78 6.54 19.30
CA ARG A 2 -3.20 7.86 19.84
C ARG A 2 -4.70 8.05 19.60
N PHE A 3 -5.42 8.54 20.59
CA PHE A 3 -6.83 8.90 20.46
C PHE A 3 -6.99 10.03 19.42
N LYS A 4 -7.92 9.88 18.48
CA LYS A 4 -8.20 10.83 17.41
C LYS A 4 -9.69 11.20 17.42
N LEU A 5 -10.06 12.34 16.82
CA LEU A 5 -11.44 12.84 16.76
C LEU A 5 -12.46 11.82 16.24
N ILE A 6 -12.07 10.94 15.32
CA ILE A 6 -12.95 9.89 14.82
C ILE A 6 -13.42 8.92 15.91
N HIS A 7 -12.59 8.67 16.92
CA HIS A 7 -12.96 7.76 18.01
C HIS A 7 -14.08 8.37 18.88
N LEU A 8 -14.15 9.70 18.95
CA LEU A 8 -15.22 10.38 19.68
C LEU A 8 -16.57 10.16 19.00
N SER A 9 -16.65 10.26 17.67
CA SER A 9 -17.89 9.99 16.94
C SER A 9 -18.37 8.54 17.08
N GLN A 10 -17.42 7.59 17.12
CA GLN A 10 -17.73 6.18 17.38
C GLN A 10 -18.19 5.93 18.82
N LEU A 11 -17.58 6.62 19.78
CA LEU A 11 -17.93 6.45 21.21
C LEU A 11 -19.41 6.74 21.46
N ILE A 12 -19.95 7.81 20.87
CA ILE A 12 -21.36 8.18 21.02
C ILE A 12 -22.27 7.06 20.50
N LEU A 13 -22.01 6.56 19.29
CA LEU A 13 -22.78 5.46 18.69
C LEU A 13 -22.66 4.17 19.52
N LEU A 14 -21.49 3.90 20.07
CA LEU A 14 -21.26 2.71 20.90
C LEU A 14 -22.02 2.79 22.23
N VAL A 15 -22.06 3.97 22.87
CA VAL A 15 -22.86 4.21 24.08
C VAL A 15 -24.35 4.03 23.78
N LEU A 16 -24.84 4.55 22.65
CA LEU A 16 -26.22 4.37 22.22
C LEU A 16 -26.56 2.90 21.95
N LEU A 17 -25.66 2.16 21.30
CA LEU A 17 -25.82 0.73 21.04
C LEU A 17 -25.90 -0.08 22.35
N ILE A 18 -25.00 0.19 23.30
CA ILE A 18 -25.00 -0.45 24.61
C ILE A 18 -26.31 -0.16 25.36
N LYS A 19 -26.77 1.11 25.35
CA LYS A 19 -28.03 1.49 25.96
C LYS A 19 -29.22 0.73 25.35
N LYS A 20 -29.22 0.54 24.04
CA LYS A 20 -30.25 -0.27 23.33
C LYS A 20 -30.25 -1.74 23.78
N ILE A 21 -29.09 -2.33 23.90
CA ILE A 21 -28.92 -3.74 24.35
C ILE A 21 -29.46 -3.90 25.79
N ILE A 22 -29.11 -2.95 26.68
CA ILE A 22 -29.51 -3.04 28.08
C ILE A 22 -31.04 -2.85 28.25
N ASN A 23 -31.64 -1.95 27.46
CA ASN A 23 -33.04 -1.59 27.63
C ASN A 23 -34.02 -2.53 26.89
N ASN A 24 -33.56 -3.41 26.03
CA ASN A 24 -34.42 -4.26 25.22
C ASN A 24 -33.84 -5.68 25.08
N LEU A 25 -34.48 -6.66 25.72
CA LEU A 25 -34.08 -8.08 25.65
C LEU A 25 -34.20 -8.69 24.24
N ASN A 26 -35.05 -8.12 23.39
CA ASN A 26 -35.25 -8.56 22.01
C ASN A 26 -34.59 -7.63 20.98
N PHE A 27 -33.44 -7.05 21.33
CA PHE A 27 -32.74 -6.05 20.54
C PHE A 27 -32.41 -6.49 19.09
N PHE A 28 -32.24 -7.77 18.81
CA PHE A 28 -31.98 -8.29 17.44
C PHE A 28 -33.12 -8.01 16.45
N LYS A 29 -34.34 -7.81 16.90
CA LYS A 29 -35.49 -7.47 16.05
C LYS A 29 -35.69 -5.97 15.89
N ASP A 30 -34.93 -5.16 16.61
CA ASP A 30 -35.03 -3.70 16.59
C ASP A 30 -34.27 -3.12 15.40
N LYS A 31 -34.98 -2.42 14.50
CA LYS A 31 -34.38 -1.78 13.32
C LYS A 31 -33.28 -0.78 13.68
N GLU A 32 -33.42 -0.05 14.76
CA GLU A 32 -32.43 0.92 15.22
C GLU A 32 -31.16 0.23 15.72
N PHE A 33 -31.30 -0.89 16.42
CA PHE A 33 -30.15 -1.73 16.80
C PHE A 33 -29.38 -2.21 15.58
N LEU A 34 -30.08 -2.67 14.55
CA LEU A 34 -29.44 -3.12 13.29
C LEU A 34 -28.69 -1.97 12.61
N ILE A 35 -29.26 -0.78 12.55
CA ILE A 35 -28.59 0.40 11.97
C ILE A 35 -27.36 0.78 12.79
N LEU A 36 -27.49 0.91 14.11
CA LEU A 36 -26.38 1.28 14.99
C LEU A 36 -25.24 0.24 14.93
N SER A 37 -25.57 -1.04 14.99
CA SER A 37 -24.57 -2.11 14.91
C SER A 37 -23.86 -2.11 13.56
N THR A 38 -24.60 -1.92 12.46
CA THR A 38 -24.02 -1.80 11.13
C THR A 38 -23.07 -0.60 11.04
N LEU A 39 -23.45 0.56 11.52
CA LEU A 39 -22.60 1.75 11.53
C LEU A 39 -21.31 1.55 12.34
N VAL A 40 -21.42 0.96 13.54
CA VAL A 40 -20.26 0.70 14.41
C VAL A 40 -19.33 -0.33 13.75
N LEU A 41 -19.86 -1.44 13.27
CA LEU A 41 -19.06 -2.50 12.63
C LEU A 41 -18.39 -2.03 11.33
N THR A 42 -19.14 -1.30 10.47
CA THR A 42 -18.59 -0.76 9.22
C THR A 42 -17.50 0.27 9.51
N SER A 43 -17.71 1.17 10.46
CA SER A 43 -16.69 2.15 10.82
C SER A 43 -15.42 1.49 11.41
N TYR A 44 -15.60 0.46 12.23
CA TYR A 44 -14.48 -0.32 12.76
C TYR A 44 -13.72 -1.06 11.65
N ALA A 45 -14.41 -1.70 10.72
CA ALA A 45 -13.82 -2.39 9.58
C ALA A 45 -13.03 -1.42 8.69
N LEU A 46 -13.57 -0.23 8.40
CA LEU A 46 -12.90 0.79 7.62
C LEU A 46 -11.66 1.37 8.33
N ILE A 47 -11.72 1.59 9.64
CA ILE A 47 -10.55 2.02 10.42
C ILE A 47 -9.47 0.94 10.41
N SER A 48 -9.85 -0.32 10.62
CA SER A 48 -8.92 -1.46 10.57
C SER A 48 -8.27 -1.59 9.19
N HIS A 49 -9.06 -1.50 8.13
CA HIS A 49 -8.56 -1.49 6.75
C HIS A 49 -7.54 -0.36 6.51
N GLN A 50 -7.81 0.84 7.02
CA GLN A 50 -6.89 1.96 6.88
C GLN A 50 -5.59 1.79 7.66
N LEU A 51 -5.65 1.17 8.83
CA LEU A 51 -4.45 0.83 9.61
C LEU A 51 -3.59 -0.19 8.89
N LEU A 52 -4.20 -1.17 8.23
CA LEU A 52 -3.50 -2.19 7.45
C LEU A 52 -2.91 -1.65 6.15
N THR A 53 -3.67 -0.83 5.43
CA THR A 53 -3.25 -0.32 4.10
C THR A 53 -2.49 1.00 4.16
N LEU A 54 -2.38 1.62 5.35
CA LEU A 54 -1.83 2.97 5.55
C LEU A 54 -2.52 4.05 4.70
N ASN A 55 -3.71 3.75 4.18
CA ASN A 55 -4.48 4.66 3.34
C ASN A 55 -5.52 5.42 4.16
N GLN A 56 -5.24 6.67 4.52
CA GLN A 56 -6.05 7.47 5.44
C GLN A 56 -7.14 8.30 4.77
N LYS A 57 -7.39 8.14 3.47
CA LYS A 57 -8.35 8.97 2.72
C LYS A 57 -9.81 8.83 3.17
N PHE A 58 -10.21 7.67 3.66
CA PHE A 58 -11.62 7.38 3.94
C PHE A 58 -12.12 7.92 5.27
N ILE A 59 -11.22 8.26 6.21
CA ILE A 59 -11.62 8.67 7.57
C ILE A 59 -12.50 9.93 7.55
N PHE A 60 -12.18 10.90 6.73
CA PHE A 60 -12.91 12.17 6.73
C PHE A 60 -14.29 12.07 6.09
N PHE A 61 -14.56 11.09 5.23
CA PHE A 61 -15.90 10.83 4.71
C PHE A 61 -16.82 10.22 5.74
N ILE A 62 -16.29 9.42 6.64
CA ILE A 62 -17.08 8.70 7.65
C ILE A 62 -17.47 9.61 8.80
N ILE A 63 -16.63 10.59 9.17
CA ILE A 63 -16.88 11.47 10.33
C ILE A 63 -18.22 12.19 10.22
N PRO A 64 -18.59 12.90 9.14
CA PRO A 64 -19.88 13.55 9.02
C PRO A 64 -21.05 12.57 9.14
N ILE A 65 -20.92 11.38 8.56
CA ILE A 65 -21.96 10.34 8.61
C ILE A 65 -22.18 9.88 10.05
N LEU A 66 -21.10 9.52 10.77
CA LEU A 66 -21.18 9.07 12.15
C LEU A 66 -21.74 10.14 13.09
N LEU A 67 -21.36 11.40 12.90
CA LEU A 67 -21.85 12.51 13.70
C LEU A 67 -23.30 12.88 13.36
N GLY A 68 -23.70 12.78 12.09
CA GLY A 68 -25.10 12.95 11.67
C GLY A 68 -26.02 11.93 12.32
N PHE A 69 -25.66 10.65 12.29
CA PHE A 69 -26.40 9.61 13.00
C PHE A 69 -26.36 9.81 14.53
N SER A 70 -25.22 10.20 15.08
CA SER A 70 -25.12 10.52 16.52
C SER A 70 -26.07 11.63 16.92
N HIS A 71 -26.23 12.67 16.09
CA HIS A 71 -27.17 13.75 16.31
C HIS A 71 -28.64 13.26 16.31
N VAL A 72 -29.05 12.54 15.26
CA VAL A 72 -30.42 12.01 15.13
C VAL A 72 -30.78 11.12 16.31
N TYR A 73 -29.90 10.21 16.68
CA TYR A 73 -30.16 9.31 17.82
C TYR A 73 -30.05 10.03 19.17
N TYR A 74 -29.20 11.05 19.30
CA TYR A 74 -29.12 11.86 20.50
C TYR A 74 -30.46 12.58 20.77
N GLU A 75 -31.06 13.16 19.75
CA GLU A 75 -32.39 13.82 19.89
C GLU A 75 -33.48 12.83 20.32
N ASN A 76 -33.44 11.59 19.82
CA ASN A 76 -34.46 10.59 20.13
C ASN A 76 -34.34 9.99 21.54
N TYR A 77 -33.12 9.90 22.09
CA TYR A 77 -32.86 9.12 23.31
C TYR A 77 -32.39 9.92 24.52
N PHE A 78 -32.04 11.18 24.35
CA PHE A 78 -31.55 12.02 25.44
C PHE A 78 -32.40 13.27 25.62
N ILE A 79 -32.39 13.82 26.85
CA ILE A 79 -33.03 15.09 27.15
C ILE A 79 -32.43 16.18 26.25
N LYS A 80 -33.27 16.88 25.51
CA LYS A 80 -32.89 17.91 24.52
C LYS A 80 -32.05 19.01 25.17
N LYS A 81 -30.76 18.91 25.11
CA LYS A 81 -29.82 19.98 25.46
C LYS A 81 -29.19 20.49 24.15
N ASN A 82 -29.72 21.57 23.64
CA ASN A 82 -29.34 22.16 22.35
C ASN A 82 -27.82 22.37 22.20
N TYR A 83 -27.10 22.69 23.29
CA TYR A 83 -25.65 22.90 23.23
C TYR A 83 -24.86 21.66 22.81
N ILE A 84 -25.36 20.45 23.10
CA ILE A 84 -24.67 19.20 22.66
C ILE A 84 -24.80 19.03 21.15
N ILE A 85 -25.96 19.42 20.59
CA ILE A 85 -26.16 19.38 19.13
C ILE A 85 -25.19 20.34 18.45
N TYR A 86 -25.07 21.58 18.92
CA TYR A 86 -24.11 22.54 18.39
C TYR A 86 -22.67 22.03 18.50
N LEU A 87 -22.34 21.41 19.63
CA LEU A 87 -20.99 20.80 19.81
C LEU A 87 -20.72 19.68 18.82
N LEU A 88 -21.69 18.81 18.52
CA LEU A 88 -21.54 17.74 17.51
C LEU A 88 -21.38 18.34 16.11
N VAL A 89 -22.13 19.37 15.76
CA VAL A 89 -21.98 20.04 14.45
C VAL A 89 -20.60 20.68 14.32
N ILE A 90 -20.16 21.43 15.32
CA ILE A 90 -18.84 22.08 15.35
C ILE A 90 -17.75 21.01 15.25
N LEU A 91 -17.85 19.93 16.03
CA LEU A 91 -16.90 18.81 15.98
C LEU A 91 -16.85 18.18 14.58
N GLY A 92 -18.00 18.01 13.93
CA GLY A 92 -18.11 17.48 12.57
C GLY A 92 -17.42 18.37 11.56
N VAL A 93 -17.70 19.65 11.57
CA VAL A 93 -17.11 20.63 10.65
C VAL A 93 -15.59 20.72 10.87
N VAL A 94 -15.14 20.94 12.12
CA VAL A 94 -13.72 21.11 12.45
C VAL A 94 -12.94 19.84 12.12
N SER A 95 -13.43 18.66 12.51
CA SER A 95 -12.72 17.42 12.22
C SER A 95 -12.69 17.09 10.73
N THR A 96 -13.77 17.33 10.00
CA THR A 96 -13.81 17.13 8.55
C THR A 96 -12.83 18.05 7.83
N MET A 97 -12.80 19.33 8.18
CA MET A 97 -11.85 20.30 7.64
C MET A 97 -10.40 19.93 7.97
N TYR A 98 -10.12 19.60 9.23
CA TYR A 98 -8.79 19.16 9.65
C TYR A 98 -8.31 17.96 8.84
N TYR A 99 -9.13 16.94 8.67
CA TYR A 99 -8.75 15.75 7.93
C TYR A 99 -8.67 16.01 6.42
N LYS A 100 -9.54 16.86 5.86
CA LYS A 100 -9.45 17.27 4.45
C LYS A 100 -8.13 17.95 4.17
N ILE A 101 -7.75 18.93 4.97
CA ILE A 101 -6.49 19.66 4.80
C ILE A 101 -5.29 18.72 4.99
N SER A 102 -5.29 17.92 6.06
CA SER A 102 -4.14 17.06 6.40
C SER A 102 -3.95 15.90 5.42
N TYR A 103 -5.03 15.33 4.88
CA TYR A 103 -4.98 14.11 4.06
C TYR A 103 -5.49 14.28 2.63
N GLY A 104 -6.12 15.38 2.32
CA GLY A 104 -6.55 15.77 0.98
C GLY A 104 -5.56 16.71 0.33
N ASP A 105 -5.55 17.95 0.80
CA ASP A 105 -4.84 19.05 0.13
C ASP A 105 -3.33 18.98 0.34
N ASN A 106 -2.88 18.64 1.56
CA ASN A 106 -1.47 18.57 1.93
C ASN A 106 -0.90 17.14 1.92
N ARG A 107 -1.63 16.18 1.36
CA ARG A 107 -1.17 14.80 1.33
C ARG A 107 0.00 14.65 0.36
N ARG A 108 1.15 14.29 0.91
CA ARG A 108 2.25 13.73 0.14
C ARG A 108 2.27 12.21 0.31
N PHE A 109 2.58 11.50 -0.76
CA PHE A 109 2.92 10.08 -0.63
C PHE A 109 4.11 9.93 0.30
N MET A 110 4.16 8.84 1.09
CA MET A 110 5.21 8.65 2.10
C MET A 110 6.62 8.76 1.50
N GLU A 111 6.78 8.28 0.25
CA GLU A 111 8.03 8.33 -0.50
C GLU A 111 8.44 9.77 -0.86
N LEU A 112 7.48 10.70 -0.92
CA LEU A 112 7.70 12.10 -1.31
C LEU A 112 7.59 13.08 -0.14
N ALA A 113 7.49 12.61 1.10
CA ALA A 113 7.27 13.47 2.27
C ALA A 113 8.36 14.54 2.43
N ASN A 114 9.61 14.19 2.14
CA ASN A 114 10.79 15.05 2.30
C ASN A 114 11.42 15.44 0.95
N VAL A 115 10.66 15.39 -0.14
CA VAL A 115 11.16 15.65 -1.49
C VAL A 115 10.67 17.02 -1.97
N ASP A 116 11.57 17.80 -2.54
CA ASP A 116 11.23 19.06 -3.22
C ASP A 116 10.65 18.74 -4.61
N LEU A 117 9.33 18.86 -4.75
CA LEU A 117 8.62 18.56 -6.00
C LEU A 117 9.00 19.49 -7.16
N ASN A 118 9.58 20.67 -6.88
CA ASN A 118 10.04 21.59 -7.92
C ASN A 118 11.25 21.02 -8.69
N LYS A 119 11.99 20.09 -8.09
CA LYS A 119 13.10 19.37 -8.73
C LYS A 119 12.65 18.19 -9.59
N SER A 120 11.34 17.96 -9.72
CA SER A 120 10.82 16.88 -10.55
C SER A 120 11.11 17.11 -12.04
N ILE A 121 11.42 16.03 -12.74
CA ILE A 121 11.75 16.04 -14.17
C ILE A 121 10.59 15.41 -14.94
N ASN A 122 10.41 15.80 -16.22
CA ASN A 122 9.41 15.19 -17.07
C ASN A 122 9.74 13.70 -17.30
N ALA A 123 8.81 12.82 -16.94
CA ALA A 123 9.00 11.38 -17.03
C ALA A 123 9.10 10.86 -18.48
N GLU A 124 8.65 11.65 -19.47
CA GLU A 124 8.86 11.40 -20.90
C GLU A 124 10.35 11.22 -21.26
N THR A 125 11.25 11.83 -20.50
CA THR A 125 12.69 11.61 -20.66
C THR A 125 13.14 10.19 -20.34
N ILE A 126 12.38 9.44 -19.56
CA ILE A 126 12.62 8.02 -19.26
C ILE A 126 12.09 7.16 -20.42
N ASP A 127 10.80 7.34 -20.75
CA ASP A 127 10.12 6.66 -21.86
C ASP A 127 8.97 7.52 -22.37
N ALA A 128 8.73 7.54 -23.69
CA ALA A 128 7.70 8.35 -24.33
C ALA A 128 6.27 8.06 -23.84
N SER A 129 6.00 6.82 -23.38
CA SER A 129 4.70 6.42 -22.81
C SER A 129 4.38 7.10 -21.47
N LEU A 130 5.38 7.72 -20.82
CA LEU A 130 5.23 8.46 -19.56
C LEU A 130 4.99 9.97 -19.79
N LYS A 131 4.59 10.36 -20.99
CA LYS A 131 4.27 11.73 -21.33
C LYS A 131 3.25 12.34 -20.36
N ASN A 132 3.44 13.61 -20.02
CA ASN A 132 2.63 14.39 -19.07
C ASN A 132 2.78 13.99 -17.59
N LEU A 133 3.63 13.02 -17.27
CA LEU A 133 3.97 12.69 -15.90
C LEU A 133 5.25 13.40 -15.47
N LYS A 134 5.36 13.68 -14.17
CA LYS A 134 6.59 14.17 -13.55
C LYS A 134 7.19 13.09 -12.69
N TRP A 135 8.51 13.01 -12.68
CA TRP A 135 9.27 12.01 -11.97
C TRP A 135 10.21 12.64 -10.94
N ILE A 136 10.16 12.12 -9.73
CA ILE A 136 11.14 12.36 -8.68
C ILE A 136 11.08 11.22 -7.67
N ASN A 137 12.24 10.85 -7.11
CA ASN A 137 12.36 9.78 -6.13
C ASN A 137 13.16 10.29 -4.92
N SER A 138 12.76 9.92 -3.72
CA SER A 138 13.42 10.32 -2.48
C SER A 138 14.89 9.89 -2.42
N SER A 139 15.24 8.74 -2.97
CA SER A 139 16.62 8.22 -3.00
C SER A 139 17.55 9.02 -3.93
N TYR A 140 16.98 9.77 -4.88
CA TYR A 140 17.73 10.56 -5.88
C TYR A 140 17.29 12.01 -5.94
N SER A 141 16.62 12.53 -4.90
CA SER A 141 16.02 13.86 -4.87
C SER A 141 17.02 15.01 -5.17
N ASN A 142 18.31 14.81 -4.84
CA ASN A 142 19.34 15.79 -5.12
C ASN A 142 19.96 15.68 -6.53
N LYS A 143 19.85 14.52 -7.18
CA LYS A 143 20.43 14.25 -8.50
C LYS A 143 19.49 13.40 -9.37
N PRO A 144 18.26 13.86 -9.65
CA PRO A 144 17.25 13.08 -10.37
C PRO A 144 17.68 12.70 -11.81
N ASN A 145 18.52 13.51 -12.46
CA ASN A 145 19.05 13.21 -13.80
C ASN A 145 19.86 11.92 -13.84
N ILE A 146 20.66 11.63 -12.79
CA ILE A 146 21.46 10.39 -12.71
C ILE A 146 20.53 9.17 -12.67
N GLU A 147 19.45 9.25 -11.88
CA GLU A 147 18.43 8.18 -11.84
C GLU A 147 17.80 7.96 -13.22
N ILE A 148 17.37 9.04 -13.87
CA ILE A 148 16.72 8.97 -15.20
C ILE A 148 17.64 8.33 -16.24
N GLU A 149 18.91 8.74 -16.30
CA GLU A 149 19.87 8.15 -17.24
C GLU A 149 20.05 6.63 -16.99
N ASN A 150 20.18 6.25 -15.74
CA ASN A 150 20.31 4.85 -15.36
C ASN A 150 19.05 4.04 -15.69
N LEU A 151 17.86 4.59 -15.40
CA LEU A 151 16.57 3.99 -15.75
C LEU A 151 16.43 3.81 -17.26
N LYS A 152 16.76 4.84 -18.05
CA LYS A 152 16.70 4.81 -19.51
C LYS A 152 17.61 3.73 -20.09
N LYS A 153 18.87 3.64 -19.60
CA LYS A 153 19.80 2.58 -19.99
C LYS A 153 19.26 1.19 -19.63
N SER A 154 18.72 1.05 -18.41
CA SER A 154 18.16 -0.22 -17.92
C SER A 154 16.95 -0.66 -18.74
N ILE A 155 16.00 0.25 -19.01
CA ILE A 155 14.81 -0.03 -19.80
C ILE A 155 15.18 -0.45 -21.23
N LYS A 156 16.11 0.29 -21.86
CA LYS A 156 16.61 -0.05 -23.21
C LYS A 156 17.25 -1.46 -23.23
N PHE A 157 18.07 -1.78 -22.23
CA PHE A 157 18.69 -3.10 -22.10
C PHE A 157 17.62 -4.19 -21.94
N LEU A 158 16.67 -4.00 -21.02
CA LEU A 158 15.60 -4.97 -20.75
C LEU A 158 14.67 -5.19 -21.95
N LYS A 159 14.38 -4.15 -22.75
CA LYS A 159 13.58 -4.26 -23.98
C LYS A 159 14.29 -5.08 -25.05
N ASN A 160 15.61 -4.99 -25.14
CA ASN A 160 16.40 -5.72 -26.14
C ASN A 160 16.68 -7.18 -25.75
N ASP A 161 16.55 -7.52 -24.47
CA ASP A 161 16.71 -8.88 -24.02
C ASP A 161 15.44 -9.71 -24.30
N THR A 162 15.58 -10.80 -25.03
CA THR A 162 14.49 -11.70 -25.45
C THR A 162 14.29 -12.89 -24.51
N SER A 163 15.15 -13.05 -23.49
CA SER A 163 15.07 -14.14 -22.53
C SER A 163 13.77 -14.09 -21.70
N LYS A 164 13.34 -15.24 -21.20
CA LYS A 164 12.24 -15.31 -20.23
C LYS A 164 12.72 -14.79 -18.90
N LYS A 165 12.32 -13.57 -18.60
CA LYS A 165 12.85 -12.80 -17.48
C LYS A 165 11.83 -12.53 -16.39
N MET A 166 12.36 -12.38 -15.18
CA MET A 166 11.65 -11.86 -14.03
C MET A 166 12.30 -10.54 -13.59
N ILE A 167 11.51 -9.54 -13.23
CA ILE A 167 12.02 -8.24 -12.74
C ILE A 167 11.59 -8.05 -11.29
N ILE A 168 12.55 -7.71 -10.43
CA ILE A 168 12.35 -7.33 -9.04
C ILE A 168 12.80 -5.88 -8.87
N THR A 169 11.86 -4.98 -8.58
CA THR A 169 12.16 -3.55 -8.52
C THR A 169 11.09 -2.78 -7.73
N HIS A 170 11.45 -1.63 -7.19
CA HIS A 170 10.50 -0.63 -6.71
C HIS A 170 9.84 0.17 -7.84
N TYR A 171 10.43 0.16 -9.03
CA TYR A 171 9.93 0.87 -10.20
C TYR A 171 8.87 0.04 -10.93
N GLN A 172 7.68 -0.05 -10.35
CA GLN A 172 6.59 -0.92 -10.86
C GLN A 172 6.17 -0.60 -12.30
N PHE A 173 6.30 0.66 -12.74
CA PHE A 173 5.98 1.08 -14.09
C PHE A 173 6.85 0.40 -15.16
N ILE A 174 8.06 -0.08 -14.82
CA ILE A 174 8.94 -0.74 -15.78
C ILE A 174 8.28 -1.99 -16.37
N ALA A 175 7.54 -2.75 -15.56
CA ALA A 175 6.83 -3.92 -16.06
C ALA A 175 5.80 -3.58 -17.15
N SER A 176 5.14 -2.42 -17.06
CA SER A 176 4.19 -1.96 -18.08
C SER A 176 4.83 -1.45 -19.37
N LEU A 177 6.14 -1.16 -19.34
CA LEU A 177 6.90 -0.75 -20.52
C LEU A 177 7.53 -1.94 -21.27
N MET A 178 7.45 -3.14 -20.69
CA MET A 178 8.06 -4.33 -21.26
C MET A 178 7.07 -5.13 -22.11
N PRO A 179 7.54 -5.89 -23.09
CA PRO A 179 6.71 -6.86 -23.77
C PRO A 179 6.24 -7.97 -22.81
N ASP A 180 5.26 -8.77 -23.23
CA ASP A 180 4.55 -9.77 -22.41
C ASP A 180 5.40 -10.88 -21.81
N ASN A 181 6.69 -10.97 -22.14
CA ASN A 181 7.60 -11.97 -21.64
C ASN A 181 8.20 -11.69 -20.25
N VAL A 182 7.77 -10.63 -19.59
CA VAL A 182 8.24 -10.25 -18.25
C VAL A 182 7.36 -10.83 -17.17
N SER A 183 7.98 -11.49 -16.23
CA SER A 183 7.35 -12.02 -15.02
C SER A 183 7.73 -11.21 -13.79
N SER A 184 6.94 -11.41 -12.77
CA SER A 184 7.04 -10.71 -11.51
C SER A 184 6.73 -11.69 -10.38
N PRO A 185 7.53 -11.82 -9.29
CA PRO A 185 7.25 -12.78 -8.22
C PRO A 185 6.05 -12.37 -7.35
N SER A 186 5.75 -11.10 -7.25
CA SER A 186 4.56 -10.62 -6.56
C SER A 186 3.99 -9.35 -7.20
N LYS A 187 2.77 -8.98 -6.82
CA LYS A 187 2.08 -7.81 -7.38
C LYS A 187 2.69 -6.47 -6.95
N PHE A 188 3.36 -6.44 -5.80
CA PHE A 188 3.95 -5.24 -5.22
C PHE A 188 5.36 -5.55 -4.73
N TYR A 189 6.37 -4.88 -5.26
CA TYR A 189 7.78 -5.11 -4.92
C TYR A 189 8.38 -4.09 -4.00
N THR A 190 7.61 -3.40 -3.22
CA THR A 190 8.10 -2.18 -2.59
C THR A 190 8.70 -2.38 -1.21
N ARG A 191 8.29 -3.41 -0.45
CA ARG A 191 8.77 -3.56 0.94
C ARG A 191 8.69 -5.01 1.41
N ASP A 192 9.71 -5.45 2.14
CA ASP A 192 9.67 -6.68 2.91
C ASP A 192 8.53 -6.65 3.93
N GLY A 193 7.88 -7.77 4.12
CA GLY A 193 6.68 -7.89 4.97
C GLY A 193 5.37 -7.38 4.35
N VAL A 194 5.41 -6.70 3.18
CA VAL A 194 4.23 -6.31 2.39
C VAL A 194 4.17 -7.09 1.09
N SER A 195 5.28 -7.10 0.36
CA SER A 195 5.38 -7.76 -0.95
C SER A 195 5.92 -9.19 -0.84
N PHE A 196 6.71 -9.45 0.19
CA PHE A 196 7.26 -10.76 0.53
C PHE A 196 7.48 -10.85 2.05
N PRO A 197 7.46 -12.07 2.63
CA PRO A 197 7.64 -12.27 4.05
C PRO A 197 9.04 -11.86 4.52
N LYS A 198 9.11 -11.33 5.75
CA LYS A 198 10.38 -11.03 6.41
C LYS A 198 11.10 -12.30 6.87
N LYS A 199 12.41 -12.17 7.11
CA LYS A 199 13.18 -13.23 7.77
C LYS A 199 12.57 -13.55 9.13
N GLY A 200 12.27 -14.84 9.37
CA GLY A 200 11.60 -15.31 10.59
C GLY A 200 10.06 -15.33 10.52
N ASP A 201 9.45 -14.84 9.44
CA ASP A 201 7.99 -14.97 9.23
C ASP A 201 7.61 -16.44 9.00
N LYS A 202 6.50 -16.89 9.61
CA LYS A 202 5.95 -18.25 9.44
C LYS A 202 5.65 -18.61 7.98
N ASN A 203 5.37 -17.63 7.16
CA ASN A 203 5.02 -17.81 5.74
C ASN A 203 6.25 -17.80 4.81
N LEU A 204 7.46 -17.52 5.32
CA LEU A 204 8.67 -17.41 4.48
C LEU A 204 8.93 -18.69 3.68
N LYS A 205 8.78 -19.87 4.31
CA LYS A 205 8.96 -21.16 3.63
C LYS A 205 7.97 -21.37 2.49
N ASN A 206 6.71 -21.02 2.70
CA ASN A 206 5.66 -21.13 1.69
C ASN A 206 5.91 -20.15 0.52
N TYR A 207 6.32 -18.93 0.84
CA TYR A 207 6.66 -17.94 -0.17
C TYR A 207 7.89 -18.37 -1.00
N LYS A 208 8.93 -18.90 -0.35
CA LYS A 208 10.09 -19.46 -1.05
C LYS A 208 9.68 -20.57 -2.02
N ASN A 209 8.82 -21.49 -1.60
CA ASN A 209 8.30 -22.54 -2.45
C ASN A 209 7.51 -21.98 -3.65
N PHE A 210 6.69 -20.96 -3.41
CA PHE A 210 5.96 -20.26 -4.45
C PHE A 210 6.91 -19.58 -5.44
N PHE A 211 7.94 -18.89 -4.96
CA PHE A 211 8.92 -18.20 -5.78
C PHE A 211 9.66 -19.16 -6.72
N ILE A 212 10.18 -20.29 -6.17
CA ILE A 212 10.83 -21.34 -6.95
C ILE A 212 9.87 -21.93 -8.00
N LYS A 213 8.61 -22.20 -7.60
CA LYS A 213 7.59 -22.68 -8.52
C LYS A 213 7.35 -21.71 -9.67
N GLN A 214 7.30 -20.40 -9.42
CA GLN A 214 7.16 -19.39 -10.48
C GLN A 214 8.32 -19.40 -11.48
N ILE A 215 9.54 -19.63 -11.01
CA ILE A 215 10.72 -19.75 -11.88
C ILE A 215 10.58 -20.96 -12.80
N ILE A 216 10.19 -22.11 -12.26
CA ILE A 216 10.06 -23.36 -13.01
C ILE A 216 8.88 -23.29 -14.00
N ASP A 217 7.67 -22.96 -13.51
CA ASP A 217 6.44 -22.96 -14.32
C ASP A 217 6.53 -21.95 -15.48
N LYS A 218 7.17 -20.81 -15.26
CA LYS A 218 7.34 -19.77 -16.27
C LYS A 218 8.63 -19.91 -17.07
N ARG A 219 9.45 -20.92 -16.76
CA ARG A 219 10.75 -21.17 -17.39
C ARG A 219 11.64 -19.91 -17.38
N ILE A 220 11.74 -19.26 -16.21
CA ILE A 220 12.55 -18.04 -16.06
C ILE A 220 14.02 -18.39 -16.19
N GLU A 221 14.69 -17.74 -17.13
CA GLU A 221 16.12 -17.93 -17.43
C GLU A 221 16.98 -16.94 -16.63
N ILE A 222 16.46 -15.72 -16.46
CA ILE A 222 17.21 -14.65 -15.83
C ILE A 222 16.29 -13.79 -14.93
N ILE A 223 16.82 -13.35 -13.80
CA ILE A 223 16.15 -12.42 -12.91
C ILE A 223 16.94 -11.11 -12.91
N TYR A 224 16.23 -9.99 -13.09
CA TYR A 224 16.79 -8.66 -12.99
C TYR A 224 16.38 -7.99 -11.71
N THR A 225 17.33 -7.38 -11.00
CA THR A 225 17.07 -6.51 -9.86
C THR A 225 17.45 -5.07 -10.20
N ILE A 226 16.55 -4.14 -9.94
CA ILE A 226 16.77 -2.70 -10.16
C ILE A 226 16.72 -1.98 -8.83
N LYS A 227 17.83 -1.32 -8.46
CA LYS A 227 17.97 -0.55 -7.21
C LYS A 227 17.11 0.72 -7.25
N PRO A 228 16.65 1.23 -6.09
CA PRO A 228 17.03 0.77 -4.75
C PRO A 228 16.27 -0.51 -4.34
N LEU A 229 17.02 -1.54 -3.94
CA LEU A 229 16.51 -2.78 -3.36
C LEU A 229 17.45 -3.21 -2.25
N GLU A 230 16.93 -3.87 -1.22
CA GLU A 230 17.78 -4.50 -0.22
C GLU A 230 18.59 -5.64 -0.85
N LYS A 231 19.89 -5.66 -0.57
CA LYS A 231 20.82 -6.67 -1.11
C LYS A 231 20.42 -8.11 -0.77
N SER A 232 19.63 -8.28 0.27
CA SER A 232 19.22 -9.57 0.83
C SER A 232 18.00 -10.20 0.16
N VAL A 233 17.31 -9.52 -0.77
CA VAL A 233 16.05 -10.04 -1.36
C VAL A 233 16.24 -11.43 -1.97
N PHE A 234 17.37 -11.66 -2.65
CA PHE A 234 17.67 -12.94 -3.27
C PHE A 234 18.03 -14.04 -2.28
N SER A 235 18.88 -13.75 -1.29
CA SER A 235 19.36 -14.73 -0.31
C SER A 235 18.26 -15.35 0.55
N PHE A 236 17.07 -14.72 0.58
CA PHE A 236 15.93 -15.29 1.29
C PHE A 236 15.16 -16.33 0.49
N PHE A 237 15.21 -16.25 -0.84
CA PHE A 237 14.33 -17.03 -1.71
C PHE A 237 15.04 -18.12 -2.47
N MET A 238 16.34 -17.95 -2.74
CA MET A 238 17.13 -18.86 -3.54
C MET A 238 18.54 -18.99 -2.97
N LYS A 239 19.12 -20.17 -3.04
CA LYS A 239 20.52 -20.39 -2.65
C LYS A 239 21.47 -19.74 -3.64
N GLU A 240 22.65 -19.33 -3.16
CA GLU A 240 23.65 -18.64 -3.96
C GLU A 240 24.22 -19.48 -5.12
N ASP A 241 24.22 -20.82 -4.98
CA ASP A 241 24.64 -21.76 -6.01
C ASP A 241 23.63 -21.91 -7.16
N CYS A 242 22.43 -21.36 -7.02
CA CYS A 242 21.36 -21.42 -8.01
C CYS A 242 21.35 -20.26 -9.00
N PHE A 243 22.21 -19.28 -8.85
CA PHE A 243 22.29 -18.15 -9.78
C PHE A 243 23.69 -17.54 -9.87
N LYS A 244 23.99 -16.96 -11.03
CA LYS A 244 25.23 -16.19 -11.25
C LYS A 244 24.86 -14.72 -11.41
N THR A 245 25.36 -13.87 -10.52
CA THR A 245 25.11 -12.43 -10.55
C THR A 245 26.15 -11.71 -11.42
N SER A 246 25.68 -10.78 -12.25
CA SER A 246 26.50 -9.85 -13.03
C SER A 246 25.92 -8.46 -12.97
N LYS A 247 26.79 -7.46 -12.80
CA LYS A 247 26.39 -6.05 -12.83
C LYS A 247 26.28 -5.58 -14.27
N ILE A 248 25.11 -5.04 -14.66
CA ILE A 248 24.89 -4.47 -16.00
C ILE A 248 25.18 -2.97 -15.99
N ASN A 249 24.66 -2.25 -14.97
CA ASN A 249 24.96 -0.84 -14.73
C ASN A 249 24.85 -0.53 -13.22
N ASP A 250 24.84 0.75 -12.83
CA ASP A 250 24.86 1.13 -11.41
C ASP A 250 23.59 0.75 -10.64
N ILE A 251 22.47 0.61 -11.32
CA ILE A 251 21.19 0.25 -10.70
C ILE A 251 20.66 -1.12 -11.14
N LEU A 252 21.16 -1.71 -12.22
CA LEU A 252 20.68 -2.97 -12.81
C LEU A 252 21.69 -4.08 -12.60
N ASP A 253 21.29 -5.09 -11.86
CA ASP A 253 22.02 -6.36 -11.75
C ASP A 253 21.20 -7.48 -12.41
N SER A 254 21.89 -8.41 -13.06
CA SER A 254 21.31 -9.63 -13.64
C SER A 254 21.71 -10.85 -12.83
N HIS A 255 20.80 -11.81 -12.70
CA HIS A 255 21.01 -13.07 -12.00
C HIS A 255 20.58 -14.20 -12.92
N LEU A 256 21.56 -14.77 -13.63
CA LEU A 256 21.34 -15.91 -14.52
C LEU A 256 21.02 -17.14 -13.66
N ILE A 257 19.90 -17.80 -13.95
CA ILE A 257 19.46 -19.00 -13.23
C ILE A 257 20.33 -20.18 -13.65
N LEU A 258 20.89 -20.88 -12.65
CA LEU A 258 21.70 -22.07 -12.82
C LEU A 258 20.90 -23.32 -12.46
N ASN A 259 21.27 -24.44 -13.08
CA ASN A 259 20.66 -25.73 -12.73
C ASN A 259 21.21 -26.22 -11.39
N CYS A 260 20.50 -26.01 -10.32
CA CYS A 260 20.88 -26.39 -8.95
C CYS A 260 19.92 -27.42 -8.35
N ASP A 261 20.33 -28.06 -7.24
CA ASP A 261 19.54 -29.10 -6.55
C ASP A 261 18.19 -28.59 -6.05
N GLU A 262 18.10 -27.31 -5.70
CA GLU A 262 16.85 -26.71 -5.21
C GLU A 262 15.78 -26.61 -6.32
N LEU A 263 16.20 -26.39 -7.55
CA LEU A 263 15.33 -26.38 -8.73
C LEU A 263 15.00 -27.78 -9.21
N ARG A 264 15.99 -28.71 -9.19
CA ARG A 264 15.80 -30.10 -9.62
C ARG A 264 14.82 -30.90 -8.75
N LYS A 265 14.83 -30.67 -7.43
CA LYS A 265 13.93 -31.39 -6.49
C LYS A 265 12.45 -31.05 -6.63
N LYS A 266 12.10 -30.08 -7.46
CA LYS A 266 10.72 -29.63 -7.67
C LYS A 266 10.24 -29.78 -9.11
N LEU A 267 11.09 -30.24 -10.00
CA LEU A 267 10.74 -30.78 -11.31
C LEU A 267 10.31 -32.24 -11.17
#